data_6d885380492bb8339e257b8929e233d0
#
_entry.id   6d885380492bb8339e257b8929e233d0
#
_cell.length_a   1.000
_cell.length_b   1.000
_cell.length_c   1.000
_cell.angle_alpha   90.00
_cell.angle_beta   90.00
_cell.angle_gamma   90.00
#
_symmetry.space_group_name_H-M   'P 1'
#
loop_
_entity.id
_entity.type
_entity.pdbx_description
1 polymer ?
#
loop_
_entity_poly.entity_id
_entity_poly.type
_entity_poly.pdbx_seq_one_letter_code
_entity_poly.pdbx_strand_id
1 'polypeptide(L)'
;DATRVPLGDEGGYINASFIKIPVGREEFVYIACQGPLPTTVGDFWQMIWEQNSTVIAMMTQEVEGEKVKCQRYWPNVLGKSTMVSDRLRLALVRVQQLKGFVVRAMTLEDIQTGEVRHISHLNFTAWPDHDTPSQPDDLLTFISYMRHVHRSGPIITHCSAGIGRSGTLICIDVVLGLISQDLEFDISDLVRCMRLQRHGMVQTEDQYIFCYQVILYVLTRLQAEEEQKEQPQPLK
;
A
#
# COMPACT_ATOMS: atom_id res chain seq x y z
N ASP A 1 -21.34 -1.44 2.75
CA ASP A 1 -21.29 -1.45 4.23
C ASP A 1 -20.65 -2.72 4.82
N ALA A 2 -20.73 -3.85 4.12
CA ALA A 2 -20.14 -5.12 4.60
C ALA A 2 -18.61 -5.10 4.70
N THR A 3 -17.95 -4.25 3.94
CA THR A 3 -16.47 -4.12 3.89
C THR A 3 -15.94 -2.90 4.63
N ARG A 4 -16.82 -2.11 5.22
CA ARG A 4 -16.45 -0.90 5.96
C ARG A 4 -15.57 -1.25 7.16
N VAL A 5 -14.51 -0.50 7.35
CA VAL A 5 -13.65 -0.66 8.54
C VAL A 5 -14.33 0.01 9.73
N PRO A 6 -14.58 -0.73 10.84
CA PRO A 6 -15.13 -0.14 12.04
C PRO A 6 -14.12 0.80 12.71
N LEU A 7 -14.61 1.81 13.40
CA LEU A 7 -13.79 2.74 14.17
C LEU A 7 -14.39 2.93 15.56
N GLY A 8 -13.65 2.49 16.59
CA GLY A 8 -14.07 2.54 17.98
C GLY A 8 -15.28 1.64 18.28
N ASP A 9 -15.67 1.62 19.54
CA ASP A 9 -16.79 0.81 20.02
C ASP A 9 -18.17 1.48 19.80
N GLU A 10 -18.18 2.78 19.57
CA GLU A 10 -19.41 3.60 19.45
C GLU A 10 -19.88 3.84 18.01
N GLY A 11 -19.37 3.08 17.03
CA GLY A 11 -19.80 3.17 15.65
C GLY A 11 -19.27 4.41 14.90
N GLY A 12 -18.06 4.85 15.21
CA GLY A 12 -17.37 5.91 14.49
C GLY A 12 -17.21 5.61 13.00
N TYR A 13 -16.99 6.64 12.21
CA TYR A 13 -16.86 6.54 10.76
C TYR A 13 -15.47 6.94 10.28
N ILE A 14 -14.90 6.11 9.42
CA ILE A 14 -13.74 6.42 8.59
C ILE A 14 -14.00 5.93 7.16
N ASN A 15 -13.59 6.71 6.16
CA ASN A 15 -13.69 6.31 4.76
C ASN A 15 -12.59 5.31 4.41
N ALA A 16 -12.80 4.08 4.82
CA ALA A 16 -11.89 2.96 4.66
C ALA A 16 -12.67 1.65 4.46
N SER A 17 -12.13 0.79 3.61
CA SER A 17 -12.74 -0.49 3.26
C SER A 17 -11.72 -1.61 3.33
N PHE A 18 -12.10 -2.76 3.89
CA PHE A 18 -11.33 -3.99 3.75
C PHE A 18 -11.37 -4.47 2.31
N ILE A 19 -10.21 -4.84 1.80
CA ILE A 19 -10.06 -5.54 0.52
C ILE A 19 -9.38 -6.87 0.82
N LYS A 20 -10.10 -7.95 0.62
CA LYS A 20 -9.64 -9.32 0.89
C LYS A 20 -9.66 -10.13 -0.38
N ILE A 21 -8.51 -10.64 -0.79
CA ILE A 21 -8.34 -11.39 -2.04
C ILE A 21 -7.66 -12.72 -1.74
N PRO A 22 -8.27 -13.86 -2.12
CA PRO A 22 -7.61 -15.15 -2.03
C PRO A 22 -6.40 -15.23 -2.97
N VAL A 23 -5.28 -15.65 -2.45
CA VAL A 23 -4.04 -15.90 -3.21
C VAL A 23 -3.53 -17.29 -2.84
N GLY A 24 -4.00 -18.30 -3.56
CA GLY A 24 -3.75 -19.69 -3.23
C GLY A 24 -4.40 -20.09 -1.91
N ARG A 25 -3.61 -20.56 -0.95
CA ARG A 25 -4.07 -20.91 0.40
C ARG A 25 -4.07 -19.72 1.36
N GLU A 26 -3.49 -18.60 0.95
CA GLU A 26 -3.43 -17.37 1.71
C GLU A 26 -4.57 -16.43 1.33
N GLU A 27 -4.81 -15.45 2.17
CA GLU A 27 -5.67 -14.33 1.88
C GLU A 27 -4.86 -13.04 2.03
N PHE A 28 -4.77 -12.27 0.96
CA PHE A 28 -4.17 -10.94 1.03
C PHE A 28 -5.20 -9.95 1.54
N VAL A 29 -4.90 -9.30 2.64
CA VAL A 29 -5.81 -8.37 3.31
C VAL A 29 -5.23 -6.97 3.30
N TYR A 30 -6.02 -6.03 2.78
CA TYR A 30 -5.69 -4.60 2.75
C TYR A 30 -6.80 -3.80 3.39
N ILE A 31 -6.46 -2.60 3.80
CA ILE A 31 -7.42 -1.53 4.03
C ILE A 31 -7.11 -0.44 3.01
N ALA A 32 -8.03 -0.19 2.11
CA ALA A 32 -7.96 0.93 1.17
C ALA A 32 -8.74 2.11 1.74
N CYS A 33 -8.09 3.26 1.86
CA CYS A 33 -8.69 4.45 2.44
C CYS A 33 -8.24 5.73 1.72
N GLN A 34 -8.99 6.80 1.95
CA GLN A 34 -8.54 8.13 1.51
C GLN A 34 -7.32 8.58 2.33
N GLY A 35 -6.52 9.47 1.75
CA GLY A 35 -5.50 10.18 2.51
C GLY A 35 -6.12 10.95 3.67
N PRO A 36 -5.53 10.88 4.88
CA PRO A 36 -6.08 11.59 6.04
C PRO A 36 -6.23 13.10 5.79
N LEU A 37 -7.33 13.64 6.27
CA LEU A 37 -7.57 15.07 6.36
C LEU A 37 -7.05 15.59 7.70
N PRO A 38 -6.82 16.92 7.86
CA PRO A 38 -6.40 17.47 9.15
C PRO A 38 -7.31 17.07 10.32
N THR A 39 -8.60 16.91 10.05
CA THR A 39 -9.62 16.52 11.04
C THR A 39 -9.72 15.00 11.26
N THR A 40 -9.11 14.17 10.42
CA THR A 40 -9.23 12.71 10.47
C THR A 40 -7.92 11.97 10.79
N VAL A 41 -6.84 12.72 11.08
CA VAL A 41 -5.53 12.13 11.43
C VAL A 41 -5.64 11.22 12.66
N GLY A 42 -6.34 11.65 13.70
CA GLY A 42 -6.59 10.84 14.90
C GLY A 42 -7.35 9.56 14.59
N ASP A 43 -8.39 9.63 13.78
CA ASP A 43 -9.19 8.49 13.34
C ASP A 43 -8.36 7.50 12.52
N PHE A 44 -7.49 8.01 11.66
CA PHE A 44 -6.59 7.18 10.84
C PHE A 44 -5.64 6.35 11.71
N TRP A 45 -4.99 6.96 12.68
CA TRP A 45 -4.07 6.24 13.57
C TRP A 45 -4.81 5.30 14.54
N GLN A 46 -6.00 5.67 15.00
CA GLN A 46 -6.87 4.80 15.78
C GLN A 46 -7.24 3.53 14.98
N MET A 47 -7.60 3.67 13.71
CA MET A 47 -7.87 2.54 12.82
C MET A 47 -6.66 1.63 12.71
N ILE A 48 -5.47 2.17 12.48
CA ILE A 48 -4.23 1.40 12.39
C ILE A 48 -3.97 0.62 13.68
N TRP A 49 -4.17 1.25 14.83
CA TRP A 49 -4.02 0.59 16.13
C TRP A 49 -5.03 -0.55 16.31
N GLU A 50 -6.32 -0.28 16.07
CA GLU A 50 -7.39 -1.27 16.25
C GLU A 50 -7.27 -2.45 15.30
N GLN A 51 -6.79 -2.23 14.07
CA GLN A 51 -6.62 -3.29 13.07
C GLN A 51 -5.27 -4.02 13.16
N ASN A 52 -4.41 -3.66 14.09
CA ASN A 52 -3.08 -4.25 14.26
C ASN A 52 -2.21 -4.18 13.00
N SER A 53 -2.37 -3.12 12.21
CA SER A 53 -1.60 -2.93 10.99
C SER A 53 -0.19 -2.43 11.29
N THR A 54 0.79 -2.89 10.53
CA THR A 54 2.21 -2.55 10.70
C THR A 54 2.82 -1.88 9.47
N VAL A 55 2.10 -1.85 8.35
CA VAL A 55 2.57 -1.29 7.09
C VAL A 55 1.54 -0.32 6.52
N ILE A 56 2.03 0.85 6.11
CA ILE A 56 1.26 1.84 5.37
C ILE A 56 1.94 2.04 4.01
N ALA A 57 1.17 1.89 2.93
CA ALA A 57 1.58 2.21 1.57
C ALA A 57 0.89 3.50 1.12
N MET A 58 1.63 4.60 1.13
CA MET A 58 1.18 5.90 0.65
C MET A 58 1.62 6.10 -0.80
N MET A 59 0.67 6.22 -1.72
CA MET A 59 0.91 6.20 -3.16
C MET A 59 0.92 7.59 -3.79
N THR A 60 0.94 8.63 -2.98
CA THR A 60 1.08 10.02 -3.45
C THR A 60 2.22 10.72 -2.74
N GLN A 61 2.70 11.81 -3.32
CA GLN A 61 3.39 12.83 -2.55
C GLN A 61 2.37 13.65 -1.74
N GLU A 62 2.81 14.43 -0.78
CA GLU A 62 1.93 15.36 -0.04
C GLU A 62 1.35 16.42 -0.99
N VAL A 63 2.19 16.93 -1.87
CA VAL A 63 1.82 17.92 -2.89
C VAL A 63 2.32 17.43 -4.25
N GLU A 64 1.47 17.44 -5.23
CA GLU A 64 1.79 17.12 -6.63
C GLU A 64 1.36 18.28 -7.52
N GLY A 65 2.35 18.90 -8.19
CA GLY A 65 2.13 20.16 -8.86
C GLY A 65 1.74 21.25 -7.84
N GLU A 66 0.60 21.90 -8.05
CA GLU A 66 0.06 22.90 -7.13
C GLU A 66 -1.03 22.36 -6.20
N LYS A 67 -1.32 21.05 -6.25
CA LYS A 67 -2.41 20.43 -5.50
C LYS A 67 -1.90 19.65 -4.30
N VAL A 68 -2.50 19.90 -3.14
CA VAL A 68 -2.35 19.05 -1.96
C VAL A 68 -3.11 17.75 -2.20
N LYS A 69 -2.39 16.63 -2.21
CA LYS A 69 -2.96 15.29 -2.40
C LYS A 69 -3.26 14.59 -1.08
N CYS A 70 -2.40 14.82 -0.09
CA CYS A 70 -2.55 14.24 1.24
C CYS A 70 -1.88 15.14 2.26
N GLN A 71 -2.54 15.39 3.39
CA GLN A 71 -1.93 16.08 4.52
C GLN A 71 -0.88 15.19 5.18
N ARG A 72 0.17 15.82 5.71
CA ARG A 72 1.13 15.09 6.53
C ARG A 72 0.48 14.66 7.84
N TYR A 73 0.57 13.38 8.15
CA TYR A 73 -0.03 12.77 9.33
C TYR A 73 0.99 12.08 10.24
N TRP A 74 2.26 12.40 10.08
CA TRP A 74 3.39 11.92 10.89
C TRP A 74 4.22 13.09 11.38
N PRO A 75 5.10 12.90 12.42
CA PRO A 75 5.94 13.98 12.94
C PRO A 75 6.90 14.54 11.88
N ASN A 76 7.09 15.86 11.88
CA ASN A 76 7.95 16.57 10.93
C ASN A 76 9.43 16.35 11.13
N VAL A 77 9.84 16.01 12.35
CA VAL A 77 11.24 15.98 12.76
C VAL A 77 11.61 14.60 13.30
N LEU A 78 12.72 14.09 12.80
CA LEU A 78 13.32 12.84 13.26
C LEU A 78 13.60 12.90 14.78
N GLY A 79 13.21 11.84 15.49
CA GLY A 79 13.37 11.73 16.92
C GLY A 79 12.30 12.43 17.75
N LYS A 80 11.39 13.17 17.12
CA LYS A 80 10.26 13.81 17.83
C LYS A 80 9.03 12.91 17.83
N SER A 81 8.22 13.08 18.88
CA SER A 81 6.91 12.45 19.03
C SER A 81 5.81 13.49 19.10
N THR A 82 4.61 13.08 18.73
CA THR A 82 3.40 13.90 18.82
C THR A 82 2.22 13.03 19.23
N MET A 83 1.28 13.62 19.98
CA MET A 83 0.00 12.96 20.23
C MET A 83 -0.86 13.07 18.97
N VAL A 84 -1.31 11.96 18.45
CA VAL A 84 -2.22 11.89 17.28
C VAL A 84 -3.68 11.72 17.70
N SER A 85 -3.89 11.29 18.94
CA SER A 85 -5.18 11.26 19.64
C SER A 85 -4.94 11.40 21.14
N ASP A 86 -6.01 11.38 21.93
CA ASP A 86 -5.90 11.46 23.41
C ASP A 86 -5.08 10.30 24.00
N ARG A 87 -4.97 9.19 23.30
CA ARG A 87 -4.37 7.96 23.79
C ARG A 87 -3.10 7.55 23.04
N LEU A 88 -2.93 7.95 21.78
CA LEU A 88 -1.87 7.46 20.92
C LEU A 88 -0.79 8.51 20.71
N ARG A 89 0.46 8.11 20.95
CA ARG A 89 1.66 8.89 20.66
C ARG A 89 2.41 8.27 19.49
N LEU A 90 2.76 9.11 18.52
CA LEU A 90 3.50 8.70 17.33
C LEU A 90 4.89 9.35 17.33
N ALA A 91 5.92 8.56 17.10
CA ALA A 91 7.30 9.03 16.98
C ALA A 91 7.89 8.63 15.63
N LEU A 92 8.63 9.54 15.01
CA LEU A 92 9.42 9.27 13.80
C LEU A 92 10.83 8.87 14.23
N VAL A 93 11.19 7.60 13.97
CA VAL A 93 12.45 7.00 14.43
C VAL A 93 13.54 7.06 13.38
N ARG A 94 13.21 6.79 12.12
CA ARG A 94 14.17 6.75 11.01
C ARG A 94 13.50 7.11 9.69
N VAL A 95 14.26 7.78 8.83
CA VAL A 95 13.86 8.10 7.45
C VAL A 95 14.96 7.61 6.51
N GLN A 96 14.56 6.89 5.46
CA GLN A 96 15.48 6.39 4.44
C GLN A 96 14.91 6.69 3.06
N GLN A 97 15.68 7.41 2.24
CA GLN A 97 15.33 7.64 0.83
C GLN A 97 15.84 6.47 -0.01
N LEU A 98 14.92 5.81 -0.72
CA LEU A 98 15.24 4.80 -1.72
C LEU A 98 14.88 5.32 -3.11
N LYS A 99 15.16 4.52 -4.14
CA LYS A 99 14.82 4.93 -5.50
C LYS A 99 13.30 4.86 -5.73
N GLY A 100 12.68 6.02 -5.86
CA GLY A 100 11.26 6.16 -6.13
C GLY A 100 10.35 6.12 -4.91
N PHE A 101 10.88 5.90 -3.70
CA PHE A 101 10.09 5.91 -2.48
C PHE A 101 10.90 6.23 -1.22
N VAL A 102 10.19 6.65 -0.19
CA VAL A 102 10.73 6.96 1.13
C VAL A 102 10.19 5.95 2.14
N VAL A 103 11.08 5.43 2.98
CA VAL A 103 10.71 4.56 4.10
C VAL A 103 10.85 5.34 5.40
N ARG A 104 9.77 5.41 6.18
CA ARG A 104 9.77 6.00 7.51
C ARG A 104 9.45 4.91 8.54
N ALA A 105 10.38 4.70 9.46
CA ALA A 105 10.15 3.85 10.62
C ALA A 105 9.57 4.70 11.74
N MET A 106 8.42 4.28 12.25
CA MET A 106 7.69 4.99 13.31
C MET A 106 7.36 4.03 14.44
N THR A 107 7.15 4.60 15.63
CA THR A 107 6.57 3.89 16.76
C THR A 107 5.24 4.52 17.13
N LEU A 108 4.25 3.68 17.34
CA LEU A 108 2.93 4.06 17.81
C LEU A 108 2.72 3.47 19.20
N GLU A 109 2.53 4.33 20.19
CA GLU A 109 2.41 3.97 21.60
C GLU A 109 1.03 4.30 22.14
N ASP A 110 0.43 3.34 22.82
CA ASP A 110 -0.71 3.58 23.70
C ASP A 110 -0.19 4.06 25.06
N ILE A 111 -0.38 5.34 25.36
CA ILE A 111 0.15 5.93 26.60
C ILE A 111 -0.53 5.42 27.87
N GLN A 112 -1.71 4.82 27.78
CA GLN A 112 -2.40 4.26 28.94
C GLN A 112 -1.85 2.88 29.32
N THR A 113 -1.52 2.04 28.32
CA THR A 113 -1.02 0.69 28.55
C THR A 113 0.49 0.59 28.46
N GLY A 114 1.16 1.56 27.83
CA GLY A 114 2.59 1.52 27.54
C GLY A 114 2.95 0.60 26.37
N GLU A 115 1.97 -0.01 25.69
CA GLU A 115 2.23 -0.85 24.51
C GLU A 115 2.77 -0.01 23.36
N VAL A 116 3.86 -0.46 22.74
CA VAL A 116 4.51 0.19 21.62
C VAL A 116 4.50 -0.74 20.40
N ARG A 117 4.12 -0.23 19.25
CA ARG A 117 4.15 -0.96 17.97
C ARG A 117 5.02 -0.24 16.97
N HIS A 118 5.71 -1.02 16.14
CA HIS A 118 6.52 -0.51 15.04
C HIS A 118 5.70 -0.45 13.77
N ILE A 119 5.69 0.71 13.13
CA ILE A 119 4.99 0.96 11.88
C ILE A 119 6.01 1.29 10.80
N SER A 120 5.93 0.60 9.66
CA SER A 120 6.68 0.92 8.45
C SER A 120 5.81 1.73 7.51
N HIS A 121 6.17 2.98 7.29
CA HIS A 121 5.51 3.89 6.37
C HIS A 121 6.29 3.95 5.06
N LEU A 122 5.68 3.47 3.99
CA LEU A 122 6.28 3.39 2.67
C LEU A 122 5.58 4.39 1.76
N ASN A 123 6.29 5.45 1.38
CA ASN A 123 5.74 6.52 0.57
C ASN A 123 6.32 6.47 -0.85
N PHE A 124 5.53 5.98 -1.78
CA PHE A 124 5.90 5.97 -3.20
C PHE A 124 5.77 7.38 -3.78
N THR A 125 6.88 7.93 -4.29
CA THR A 125 6.97 9.31 -4.76
C THR A 125 7.20 9.44 -6.27
N ALA A 126 7.37 8.32 -6.97
CA ALA A 126 7.66 8.27 -8.41
C ALA A 126 6.42 8.14 -9.30
N TRP A 127 5.21 8.32 -8.75
CA TRP A 127 3.99 8.35 -9.55
C TRP A 127 3.81 9.72 -10.18
N PRO A 128 3.84 9.83 -11.52
CA PRO A 128 3.71 11.13 -12.17
C PRO A 128 2.29 11.70 -12.04
N ASP A 129 2.21 13.03 -12.05
CA ASP A 129 0.94 13.74 -12.07
C ASP A 129 0.16 13.38 -13.35
N HIS A 130 -1.11 13.04 -13.21
CA HIS A 130 -2.05 12.73 -14.32
C HIS A 130 -1.69 11.52 -15.19
N ASP A 131 -0.70 10.72 -14.84
CA ASP A 131 -0.24 9.61 -15.68
C ASP A 131 0.05 8.36 -14.84
N THR A 132 0.49 7.31 -15.51
CA THR A 132 1.03 6.11 -14.88
C THR A 132 2.56 6.15 -14.90
N PRO A 133 3.26 5.43 -14.01
CA PRO A 133 4.71 5.37 -14.05
C PRO A 133 5.21 4.89 -15.42
N SER A 134 6.19 5.58 -15.99
CA SER A 134 6.76 5.23 -17.29
C SER A 134 7.56 3.93 -17.26
N GLN A 135 8.07 3.57 -16.10
CA GLN A 135 8.84 2.33 -15.87
C GLN A 135 8.31 1.60 -14.63
N PRO A 136 8.06 0.30 -14.73
CA PRO A 136 7.50 -0.48 -13.62
C PRO A 136 8.49 -0.84 -12.53
N ASP A 137 9.81 -0.71 -12.76
CA ASP A 137 10.84 -1.20 -11.84
C ASP A 137 10.77 -0.59 -10.44
N ASP A 138 10.56 0.72 -10.34
CA ASP A 138 10.46 1.38 -9.04
C ASP A 138 9.24 0.90 -8.24
N LEU A 139 8.11 0.72 -8.90
CA LEU A 139 6.90 0.19 -8.27
C LEU A 139 7.07 -1.29 -7.87
N LEU A 140 7.71 -2.09 -8.71
CA LEU A 140 8.01 -3.49 -8.39
C LEU A 140 8.96 -3.62 -7.19
N THR A 141 9.98 -2.77 -7.12
CA THR A 141 10.88 -2.70 -5.95
C THR A 141 10.12 -2.27 -4.69
N PHE A 142 9.23 -1.29 -4.81
CA PHE A 142 8.36 -0.86 -3.72
C PHE A 142 7.50 -2.00 -3.18
N ILE A 143 6.85 -2.75 -4.08
CA ILE A 143 5.99 -3.89 -3.70
C ILE A 143 6.81 -4.98 -3.02
N SER A 144 7.99 -5.30 -3.56
CA SER A 144 8.90 -6.28 -2.97
C SER A 144 9.31 -5.87 -1.55
N TYR A 145 9.65 -4.61 -1.35
CA TYR A 145 9.98 -4.06 -0.03
C TYR A 145 8.79 -4.12 0.92
N MET A 146 7.61 -3.73 0.46
CA MET A 146 6.36 -3.77 1.22
C MET A 146 6.07 -5.18 1.74
N ARG A 147 6.19 -6.19 0.90
CA ARG A 147 6.01 -7.60 1.30
C ARG A 147 7.09 -8.09 2.24
N HIS A 148 8.31 -7.63 2.05
CA HIS A 148 9.42 -7.99 2.93
C HIS A 148 9.24 -7.49 4.36
N VAL A 149 8.74 -6.28 4.54
CA VAL A 149 8.57 -5.67 5.87
C VAL A 149 7.21 -6.00 6.51
N HIS A 150 6.23 -6.45 5.74
CA HIS A 150 4.92 -6.84 6.27
C HIS A 150 5.06 -8.05 7.20
N ARG A 151 4.48 -7.95 8.39
CA ARG A 151 4.47 -9.04 9.40
C ARG A 151 3.07 -9.56 9.67
N SER A 152 2.15 -8.66 10.01
CA SER A 152 0.79 -9.02 10.40
C SER A 152 -0.18 -7.88 10.15
N GLY A 153 -1.47 -8.19 10.20
CA GLY A 153 -2.54 -7.23 10.01
C GLY A 153 -2.72 -6.80 8.55
N PRO A 154 -3.78 -6.07 8.25
CA PRO A 154 -4.02 -5.52 6.92
C PRO A 154 -2.93 -4.52 6.52
N ILE A 155 -2.51 -4.53 5.25
CA ILE A 155 -1.71 -3.45 4.68
C ILE A 155 -2.62 -2.26 4.44
N ILE A 156 -2.29 -1.13 5.06
CA ILE A 156 -3.01 0.13 4.82
C ILE A 156 -2.50 0.71 3.52
N THR A 157 -3.38 0.95 2.56
CA THR A 157 -3.02 1.62 1.31
C THR A 157 -3.90 2.83 1.09
N HIS A 158 -3.29 3.96 0.78
CA HIS A 158 -4.00 5.17 0.44
C HIS A 158 -3.29 5.97 -0.65
N CYS A 159 -4.07 6.77 -1.31
CA CYS A 159 -3.63 7.83 -2.19
C CYS A 159 -4.39 9.11 -1.82
N SER A 160 -5.00 9.82 -2.74
CA SER A 160 -5.90 10.91 -2.39
C SER A 160 -7.30 10.38 -1.99
N ALA A 161 -7.98 9.70 -2.92
CA ALA A 161 -9.32 9.14 -2.70
C ALA A 161 -9.32 7.68 -2.20
N GLY A 162 -8.19 6.98 -2.33
CA GLY A 162 -8.07 5.58 -1.91
C GLY A 162 -8.71 4.58 -2.86
N ILE A 163 -8.75 4.88 -4.14
CA ILE A 163 -9.36 4.02 -5.17
C ILE A 163 -8.47 3.81 -6.40
N GLY A 164 -7.86 4.87 -6.95
CA GLY A 164 -7.10 4.81 -8.20
C GLY A 164 -5.75 4.14 -8.05
N ARG A 165 -4.77 4.85 -7.53
CA ARG A 165 -3.40 4.33 -7.31
C ARG A 165 -3.37 3.21 -6.29
N SER A 166 -4.19 3.30 -5.24
CA SER A 166 -4.36 2.24 -4.26
C SER A 166 -4.89 0.95 -4.89
N GLY A 167 -5.90 1.05 -5.74
CA GLY A 167 -6.44 -0.09 -6.48
C GLY A 167 -5.41 -0.71 -7.43
N THR A 168 -4.63 0.11 -8.11
CA THR A 168 -3.56 -0.33 -9.00
C THR A 168 -2.48 -1.09 -8.24
N LEU A 169 -2.04 -0.56 -7.09
CA LEU A 169 -1.08 -1.24 -6.23
C LEU A 169 -1.59 -2.62 -5.78
N ILE A 170 -2.81 -2.69 -5.27
CA ILE A 170 -3.40 -3.96 -4.80
C ILE A 170 -3.50 -4.97 -5.95
N CYS A 171 -3.97 -4.54 -7.11
CA CYS A 171 -4.08 -5.39 -8.29
C CYS A 171 -2.74 -6.02 -8.65
N ILE A 172 -1.70 -5.21 -8.76
CA ILE A 172 -0.36 -5.68 -9.13
C ILE A 172 0.21 -6.61 -8.04
N ASP A 173 0.10 -6.24 -6.78
CA ASP A 173 0.59 -7.04 -5.65
C ASP A 173 -0.07 -8.43 -5.60
N VAL A 174 -1.37 -8.49 -5.78
CA VAL A 174 -2.12 -9.76 -5.81
C VAL A 174 -1.68 -10.65 -6.99
N VAL A 175 -1.58 -10.07 -8.18
CA VAL A 175 -1.16 -10.84 -9.37
C VAL A 175 0.28 -11.34 -9.23
N LEU A 176 1.18 -10.54 -8.67
CA LEU A 176 2.55 -10.99 -8.37
C LEU A 176 2.56 -12.17 -7.38
N GLY A 177 1.70 -12.12 -6.38
CA GLY A 177 1.51 -13.23 -5.44
C GLY A 177 1.00 -14.50 -6.12
N LEU A 178 0.06 -14.39 -7.06
CA LEU A 178 -0.45 -15.51 -7.85
C LEU A 178 0.64 -16.09 -8.77
N ILE A 179 1.41 -15.24 -9.44
CA ILE A 179 2.53 -15.65 -10.28
C ILE A 179 3.58 -16.41 -9.45
N SER A 180 3.90 -15.92 -8.26
CA SER A 180 4.91 -16.55 -7.39
C SER A 180 4.52 -17.96 -6.92
N GLN A 181 3.23 -18.26 -6.91
CA GLN A 181 2.67 -19.57 -6.54
C GLN A 181 2.28 -20.41 -7.78
N ASP A 182 2.63 -19.96 -8.97
CA ASP A 182 2.28 -20.60 -10.24
C ASP A 182 0.77 -20.84 -10.40
N LEU A 183 -0.02 -19.85 -10.00
CA LEU A 183 -1.48 -19.86 -10.07
C LEU A 183 -1.99 -19.01 -11.24
N GLU A 184 -3.11 -19.44 -11.80
CA GLU A 184 -3.82 -18.68 -12.82
C GLU A 184 -4.45 -17.41 -12.25
N PHE A 185 -4.54 -16.39 -13.09
CA PHE A 185 -5.18 -15.11 -12.72
C PHE A 185 -5.90 -14.48 -13.91
N ASP A 186 -6.91 -13.70 -13.60
CA ASP A 186 -7.62 -12.84 -14.54
C ASP A 186 -7.72 -11.44 -13.92
N ILE A 187 -7.02 -10.47 -14.51
CA ILE A 187 -6.98 -9.09 -14.00
C ILE A 187 -8.37 -8.44 -14.03
N SER A 188 -9.17 -8.73 -15.07
CA SER A 188 -10.52 -8.21 -15.17
C SER A 188 -11.41 -8.66 -14.01
N ASP A 189 -11.37 -9.96 -13.71
CA ASP A 189 -12.14 -10.53 -12.59
C ASP A 189 -11.65 -10.02 -11.24
N LEU A 190 -10.33 -9.86 -11.09
CA LEU A 190 -9.73 -9.30 -9.88
C LEU A 190 -10.20 -7.86 -9.63
N VAL A 191 -10.19 -7.02 -10.65
CA VAL A 191 -10.67 -5.63 -10.54
C VAL A 191 -12.15 -5.59 -10.19
N ARG A 192 -12.98 -6.46 -10.79
CA ARG A 192 -14.39 -6.58 -10.41
C ARG A 192 -14.57 -6.98 -8.95
N CYS A 193 -13.80 -7.96 -8.48
CA CYS A 193 -13.81 -8.39 -7.08
C CYS A 193 -13.46 -7.24 -6.14
N MET A 194 -12.43 -6.46 -6.48
CA MET A 194 -12.04 -5.30 -5.70
C MET A 194 -13.13 -4.23 -5.67
N ARG A 195 -13.80 -3.97 -6.80
CA ARG A 195 -14.89 -2.98 -6.92
C ARG A 195 -16.13 -3.36 -6.15
N LEU A 196 -16.37 -4.65 -5.91
CA LEU A 196 -17.43 -5.12 -5.00
C LEU A 196 -17.12 -4.79 -3.53
N GLN A 197 -15.85 -4.67 -3.18
CA GLN A 197 -15.41 -4.38 -1.82
C GLN A 197 -15.20 -2.88 -1.57
N ARG A 198 -14.74 -2.13 -2.56
CA ARG A 198 -14.68 -0.67 -2.53
C ARG A 198 -14.98 -0.11 -3.91
N HIS A 199 -15.98 0.76 -3.99
CA HIS A 199 -16.41 1.35 -5.26
C HIS A 199 -15.27 2.09 -5.95
N GLY A 200 -15.11 1.86 -7.26
CA GLY A 200 -14.20 2.61 -8.12
C GLY A 200 -12.73 2.18 -8.04
N MET A 201 -12.40 1.07 -7.40
CA MET A 201 -11.03 0.57 -7.36
C MET A 201 -10.46 0.39 -8.77
N VAL A 202 -9.24 0.88 -9.00
CA VAL A 202 -8.64 1.12 -10.33
C VAL A 202 -9.51 2.11 -11.11
N GLN A 203 -9.28 3.38 -10.85
CA GLN A 203 -10.21 4.45 -11.19
C GLN A 203 -10.26 4.78 -12.67
N THR A 204 -9.11 4.78 -13.36
CA THR A 204 -8.99 5.22 -14.76
C THR A 204 -8.65 4.05 -15.67
N GLU A 205 -8.99 4.21 -16.95
CA GLU A 205 -8.61 3.25 -17.99
C GLU A 205 -7.09 3.11 -18.08
N ASP A 206 -6.34 4.20 -17.99
CA ASP A 206 -4.88 4.18 -18.03
C ASP A 206 -4.28 3.38 -16.86
N GLN A 207 -4.85 3.48 -15.66
CA GLN A 207 -4.45 2.67 -14.52
C GLN A 207 -4.75 1.19 -14.74
N TYR A 208 -5.88 0.88 -15.33
CA TYR A 208 -6.26 -0.47 -15.70
C TYR A 208 -5.30 -1.09 -16.73
N ILE A 209 -5.01 -0.36 -17.79
CA ILE A 209 -4.02 -0.76 -18.81
C ILE A 209 -2.63 -0.93 -18.17
N PHE A 210 -2.26 -0.04 -17.27
CA PHE A 210 -0.98 -0.11 -16.57
C PHE A 210 -0.82 -1.39 -15.76
N CYS A 211 -1.88 -1.90 -15.14
CA CYS A 211 -1.85 -3.20 -14.47
C CYS A 211 -1.42 -4.32 -15.44
N TYR A 212 -1.99 -4.37 -16.64
CA TYR A 212 -1.60 -5.34 -17.67
C TYR A 212 -0.16 -5.14 -18.14
N GLN A 213 0.26 -3.89 -18.35
CA GLN A 213 1.61 -3.57 -18.81
C GLN A 213 2.68 -4.03 -17.82
N VAL A 214 2.46 -3.79 -16.53
CA VAL A 214 3.39 -4.22 -15.47
C VAL A 214 3.49 -5.74 -15.41
N ILE A 215 2.37 -6.43 -15.47
CA ILE A 215 2.34 -7.90 -15.41
C ILE A 215 2.97 -8.49 -16.66
N LEU A 216 2.71 -7.96 -17.84
CA LEU A 216 3.38 -8.37 -19.07
C LEU A 216 4.89 -8.19 -18.97
N TYR A 217 5.34 -7.06 -18.44
CA TYR A 217 6.76 -6.81 -18.20
C TYR A 217 7.40 -7.85 -17.28
N VAL A 218 6.74 -8.19 -16.17
CA VAL A 218 7.21 -9.21 -15.22
C VAL A 218 7.29 -10.59 -15.89
N LEU A 219 6.24 -11.01 -16.60
CA LEU A 219 6.20 -12.30 -17.28
C LEU A 219 7.28 -12.41 -18.37
N THR A 220 7.52 -11.34 -19.11
CA THR A 220 8.58 -11.29 -20.13
C THR A 220 9.97 -11.43 -19.51
N ARG A 221 10.21 -10.79 -18.36
CA ARG A 221 11.47 -10.95 -17.62
C ARG A 221 11.67 -12.37 -17.11
N LEU A 222 10.65 -12.97 -16.54
CA LEU A 222 10.72 -14.35 -16.02
C LEU A 222 11.02 -15.34 -17.15
N GLN A 223 10.39 -15.19 -18.30
CA GLN A 223 10.66 -16.02 -19.47
C GLN A 223 12.11 -15.88 -19.95
N ALA A 224 12.63 -14.66 -20.03
CA ALA A 224 14.01 -14.41 -20.43
C ALA A 224 15.03 -15.02 -19.45
N GLU A 225 14.74 -15.00 -18.15
CA GLU A 225 15.57 -15.62 -17.13
C GLU A 225 15.56 -17.16 -17.22
N GLU A 226 14.44 -17.78 -17.56
CA GLU A 226 14.34 -19.23 -17.79
C GLU A 226 15.15 -19.65 -19.02
N GLU A 227 14.99 -18.95 -20.15
CA GLU A 227 15.73 -19.22 -21.37
C GLU A 227 17.25 -19.11 -21.17
N GLN A 228 17.73 -18.18 -20.32
CA GLN A 228 19.14 -18.06 -20.00
C GLN A 228 19.68 -19.22 -19.15
N LYS A 229 18.87 -19.80 -18.29
CA LYS A 229 19.24 -20.95 -17.46
C LYS A 229 19.31 -22.26 -18.26
N GLU A 230 18.53 -22.34 -19.32
CA GLU A 230 18.50 -23.54 -20.22
C GLU A 230 19.62 -23.53 -21.24
N GLN A 231 20.36 -22.45 -21.46
CA GLN A 231 21.50 -22.42 -22.35
C GLN A 231 22.68 -23.16 -21.74
N PRO A 232 23.25 -24.17 -22.45
CA PRO A 232 24.40 -24.92 -21.94
C PRO A 232 25.59 -23.97 -21.76
N GLN A 233 26.19 -24.01 -20.56
CA GLN A 233 27.45 -23.28 -20.34
C GLN A 233 28.49 -23.81 -21.33
N PRO A 234 29.24 -22.93 -22.03
CA PRO A 234 30.34 -23.37 -22.86
C PRO A 234 31.35 -24.12 -21.99
N LEU A 235 31.60 -25.35 -22.35
CA LEU A 235 32.65 -26.16 -21.74
C LEU A 235 33.97 -25.39 -21.82
N LYS A 236 34.60 -25.10 -20.69
CA LYS A 236 35.93 -24.53 -20.60
C LYS A 236 36.97 -25.59 -20.88
#